data_f16d6b44e4b3be92d695947aa05b65bf
#
_entry.id   f16d6b44e4b3be92d695947aa05b65bf
#
_cell.length_a   1.000
_cell.length_b   1.000
_cell.length_c   1.000
_cell.angle_alpha   90.00
_cell.angle_beta   90.00
_cell.angle_gamma   90.00
#
_symmetry.space_group_name_H-M   'P 1'
#
loop_
_entity.id
_entity.type
_entity.pdbx_description
1 polymer ?
#
loop_
_entity_poly.entity_id
_entity_poly.type
_entity_poly.pdbx_seq_one_letter_code
_entity_poly.pdbx_strand_id
1 'polypeptide(L)'
;MTALGDHHGEQVTSVDLAASLRAHESQTRNVLSKLVKAGLAKTSRGRNGFSSLARPANKISLLEIYKAMDPPPVFSIHEYPKEKTCRTSCTHKEAMRELLEDTQRAFETRLGQRKLSEMVEKARSYK
;
A
#
# COMPACT_ATOMS: atom_id res chain seq x y z
N MET A 1 -5.16 4.76 5.00
CA MET A 1 -5.84 3.62 5.66
C MET A 1 -5.77 3.73 7.19
N THR A 2 -4.59 3.87 7.80
CA THR A 2 -4.46 4.02 9.27
C THR A 2 -5.29 5.18 9.81
N ALA A 3 -5.25 6.35 9.15
CA ALA A 3 -6.08 7.49 9.53
C ALA A 3 -7.59 7.18 9.47
N LEU A 4 -8.06 6.45 8.44
CA LEU A 4 -9.46 6.02 8.37
C LEU A 4 -9.81 4.99 9.45
N GLY A 5 -8.85 4.18 9.88
CA GLY A 5 -9.05 3.22 10.97
C GLY A 5 -9.04 3.88 12.35
N ASP A 6 -8.26 4.92 12.54
CA ASP A 6 -8.22 5.71 13.78
C ASP A 6 -9.54 6.47 14.01
N HIS A 7 -10.12 6.99 12.93
CA HIS A 7 -11.43 7.66 12.92
C HIS A 7 -12.59 6.69 12.62
N HIS A 8 -12.54 5.47 13.15
CA HIS A 8 -13.58 4.47 12.94
C HIS A 8 -14.95 4.98 13.42
N GLY A 9 -15.89 5.11 12.48
CA GLY A 9 -17.24 5.62 12.76
C GLY A 9 -17.40 7.13 12.54
N GLU A 10 -16.32 7.87 12.32
CA GLU A 10 -16.38 9.30 12.00
C GLU A 10 -16.41 9.52 10.48
N GLN A 11 -17.03 10.62 10.07
CA GLN A 11 -17.06 11.06 8.69
C GLN A 11 -15.83 11.91 8.39
N VAL A 12 -14.85 11.34 7.71
CA VAL A 12 -13.59 12.02 7.37
C VAL A 12 -13.59 12.42 5.91
N THR A 13 -13.39 13.70 5.60
CA THR A 13 -13.31 14.18 4.23
C THR A 13 -11.92 13.99 3.63
N SER A 14 -11.81 14.05 2.28
CA SER A 14 -10.50 14.01 1.62
C SER A 14 -9.63 15.20 1.98
N VAL A 15 -10.24 16.34 2.32
CA VAL A 15 -9.53 17.56 2.76
C VAL A 15 -8.93 17.34 4.14
N ASP A 16 -9.70 16.80 5.09
CA ASP A 16 -9.21 16.49 6.45
C ASP A 16 -8.07 15.48 6.41
N LEU A 17 -8.21 14.43 5.58
CA LEU A 17 -7.16 13.45 5.37
C LEU A 17 -5.89 14.07 4.78
N ALA A 18 -6.04 14.93 3.77
CA ALA A 18 -4.90 15.61 3.15
C ALA A 18 -4.18 16.52 4.15
N ALA A 19 -4.93 17.28 4.94
CA ALA A 19 -4.38 18.14 5.98
C ALA A 19 -3.64 17.33 7.05
N SER A 20 -4.24 16.25 7.55
CA SER A 20 -3.66 15.37 8.57
C SER A 20 -2.38 14.68 8.08
N LEU A 21 -2.30 14.33 6.79
CA LEU A 21 -1.15 13.67 6.18
C LEU A 21 -0.12 14.65 5.60
N ARG A 22 -0.38 15.96 5.67
CA ARG A 22 0.40 17.00 4.98
C ARG A 22 0.63 16.68 3.49
N ALA A 23 -0.41 16.15 2.84
CA ALA A 23 -0.39 15.72 1.45
C ALA A 23 -1.29 16.62 0.60
N HIS A 24 -1.07 16.62 -0.72
CA HIS A 24 -1.97 17.31 -1.65
C HIS A 24 -3.31 16.59 -1.75
N GLU A 25 -4.40 17.36 -1.78
CA GLU A 25 -5.76 16.82 -1.85
C GLU A 25 -5.98 15.94 -3.09
N SER A 26 -5.40 16.32 -4.24
CA SER A 26 -5.49 15.55 -5.47
C SER A 26 -4.83 14.16 -5.35
N GLN A 27 -3.68 14.08 -4.67
CA GLN A 27 -3.01 12.80 -4.38
C GLN A 27 -3.83 11.95 -3.41
N THR A 28 -4.37 12.57 -2.36
CA THR A 28 -5.24 11.90 -1.39
C THR A 28 -6.47 11.31 -2.07
N ARG A 29 -7.13 12.05 -2.96
CA ARG A 29 -8.27 11.57 -3.75
C ARG A 29 -7.90 10.42 -4.68
N ASN A 30 -6.73 10.48 -5.32
CA ASN A 30 -6.25 9.39 -6.19
C ASN A 30 -6.04 8.10 -5.38
N VAL A 31 -5.39 8.18 -4.23
CA VAL A 31 -5.19 7.04 -3.33
C VAL A 31 -6.53 6.49 -2.84
N LEU A 32 -7.44 7.35 -2.40
CA LEU A 32 -8.79 6.93 -1.99
C LEU A 32 -9.54 6.21 -3.11
N SER A 33 -9.46 6.70 -4.35
CA SER A 33 -10.07 6.05 -5.51
C SER A 33 -9.56 4.63 -5.72
N LYS A 34 -8.25 4.41 -5.61
CA LYS A 34 -7.64 3.07 -5.70
C LYS A 34 -8.12 2.15 -4.57
N LEU A 35 -8.20 2.66 -3.34
CA LEU A 35 -8.68 1.91 -2.19
C LEU A 35 -10.16 1.54 -2.31
N VAL A 36 -10.98 2.43 -2.85
CA VAL A 36 -12.40 2.16 -3.12
C VAL A 36 -12.56 1.09 -4.19
N LYS A 37 -11.80 1.17 -5.29
CA LYS A 37 -11.79 0.14 -6.35
C LYS A 37 -11.39 -1.23 -5.83
N ALA A 38 -10.48 -1.28 -4.86
CA ALA A 38 -10.04 -2.52 -4.19
C ALA A 38 -11.02 -3.00 -3.09
N GLY A 39 -12.12 -2.29 -2.82
CA GLY A 39 -13.08 -2.65 -1.78
C GLY A 39 -12.56 -2.47 -0.35
N LEU A 40 -11.54 -1.64 -0.14
CA LEU A 40 -10.92 -1.37 1.15
C LEU A 40 -11.46 -0.11 1.83
N ALA A 41 -11.99 0.82 1.04
CA ALA A 41 -12.61 2.05 1.50
C ALA A 41 -13.95 2.27 0.82
N LYS A 42 -14.81 3.07 1.45
CA LYS A 42 -16.06 3.59 0.90
C LYS A 42 -16.02 5.10 0.90
N THR A 43 -16.61 5.71 -0.11
CA THR A 43 -16.80 7.16 -0.18
C THR A 43 -18.26 7.46 -0.41
N SER A 44 -18.82 8.45 0.28
CA SER A 44 -20.13 9.00 -0.04
C SER A 44 -19.98 10.11 -1.07
N ARG A 45 -20.96 10.21 -1.98
CA ARG A 45 -21.03 11.31 -2.95
C ARG A 45 -21.76 12.51 -2.32
N GLY A 46 -21.32 13.73 -2.65
CA GLY A 46 -21.97 14.97 -2.24
C GLY A 46 -20.97 16.08 -1.88
N ARG A 47 -21.49 17.26 -1.58
CA ARG A 47 -20.73 18.46 -1.23
C ARG A 47 -19.80 18.25 -0.04
N ASN A 48 -20.17 17.33 0.88
CA ASN A 48 -19.40 16.92 2.07
C ASN A 48 -19.10 15.41 2.00
N GLY A 49 -18.60 14.93 0.83
CA GLY A 49 -18.24 13.52 0.65
C GLY A 49 -17.23 13.07 1.71
N PHE A 50 -17.57 12.05 2.47
CA PHE A 50 -16.71 11.47 3.50
C PHE A 50 -16.22 10.09 3.08
N SER A 51 -15.09 9.69 3.66
CA SER A 51 -14.46 8.40 3.44
C SER A 51 -14.43 7.60 4.73
N SER A 52 -14.60 6.31 4.63
CA SER A 52 -14.52 5.36 5.75
C SER A 52 -13.95 4.02 5.29
N LEU A 53 -13.57 3.16 6.23
CA LEU A 53 -13.20 1.78 5.91
C LEU A 53 -14.42 1.01 5.39
N ALA A 54 -14.21 0.19 4.34
CA ALA A 54 -15.25 -0.70 3.82
C ALA A 54 -15.47 -1.94 4.69
N ARG A 55 -14.43 -2.33 5.44
CA ARG A 55 -14.40 -3.49 6.35
C ARG A 55 -13.68 -3.12 7.65
N PRO A 56 -13.93 -3.84 8.76
CA PRO A 56 -13.18 -3.63 10.00
C PRO A 56 -11.67 -3.76 9.79
N ALA A 57 -10.88 -2.93 10.47
CA ALA A 57 -9.42 -2.89 10.31
C ALA A 57 -8.73 -4.24 10.59
N ASN A 58 -9.28 -5.06 11.49
CA ASN A 58 -8.77 -6.40 11.80
C ASN A 58 -9.04 -7.44 10.68
N LYS A 59 -9.88 -7.10 9.71
CA LYS A 59 -10.17 -7.94 8.52
C LYS A 59 -9.45 -7.45 7.25
N ILE A 60 -8.65 -6.41 7.35
CA ILE A 60 -7.86 -5.86 6.24
C ILE A 60 -6.39 -6.18 6.50
N SER A 61 -5.74 -6.90 5.58
CA SER A 61 -4.29 -7.14 5.63
C SER A 61 -3.51 -5.98 5.02
N LEU A 62 -2.26 -5.80 5.44
CA LEU A 62 -1.38 -4.82 4.82
C LEU A 62 -1.06 -5.19 3.36
N LEU A 63 -1.10 -6.48 3.02
CA LEU A 63 -0.91 -6.95 1.64
C LEU A 63 -2.02 -6.47 0.70
N GLU A 64 -3.30 -6.49 1.16
CA GLU A 64 -4.41 -5.98 0.35
C GLU A 64 -4.24 -4.48 0.05
N ILE A 65 -3.79 -3.71 1.04
CA ILE A 65 -3.51 -2.28 0.88
C ILE A 65 -2.34 -2.06 -0.10
N TYR A 66 -1.27 -2.84 0.05
CA TYR A 66 -0.10 -2.79 -0.84
C TYR A 66 -0.50 -3.07 -2.29
N LYS A 67 -1.23 -4.17 -2.53
CA LYS A 67 -1.69 -4.54 -3.88
C LYS A 67 -2.68 -3.54 -4.48
N ALA A 68 -3.50 -2.90 -3.66
CA ALA A 68 -4.44 -1.87 -4.13
C ALA A 68 -3.73 -0.65 -4.75
N MET A 69 -2.49 -0.38 -4.37
CA MET A 69 -1.69 0.72 -4.91
C MET A 69 -1.00 0.37 -6.24
N ASP A 70 -1.03 -0.91 -6.65
CA ASP A 70 -0.32 -1.42 -7.83
C ASP A 70 1.14 -0.96 -7.86
N PRO A 71 1.91 -1.24 -6.79
CA PRO A 71 3.28 -0.78 -6.69
C PRO A 71 4.20 -1.60 -7.60
N PRO A 72 5.29 -1.00 -8.10
CA PRO A 72 6.36 -1.76 -8.72
C PRO A 72 7.00 -2.70 -7.68
N PRO A 73 7.77 -3.72 -8.11
CA PRO A 73 8.56 -4.55 -7.20
C PRO A 73 9.42 -3.68 -6.28
N VAL A 74 9.53 -4.08 -4.99
CA VAL A 74 10.34 -3.35 -3.99
C VAL A 74 11.81 -3.27 -4.41
N PHE A 75 12.28 -4.34 -5.04
CA PHE A 75 13.63 -4.42 -5.58
C PHE A 75 13.58 -4.67 -7.08
N SER A 76 14.35 -3.93 -7.84
CA SER A 76 14.51 -4.12 -9.28
C SER A 76 15.97 -4.32 -9.64
N ILE A 77 16.22 -5.18 -10.63
CA ILE A 77 17.55 -5.34 -11.21
C ILE A 77 17.72 -4.22 -12.23
N HIS A 78 18.86 -3.55 -12.17
CA HIS A 78 19.22 -2.58 -13.18
C HIS A 78 19.37 -3.26 -14.54
N GLU A 79 18.62 -2.82 -15.54
CA GLU A 79 18.69 -3.34 -16.90
C GLU A 79 19.92 -2.73 -17.60
N TYR A 80 20.97 -3.52 -17.76
CA TYR A 80 22.14 -3.18 -18.59
C TYR A 80 22.23 -4.12 -19.78
N PRO A 81 22.81 -3.68 -20.90
CA PRO A 81 22.94 -4.52 -22.09
C PRO A 81 23.70 -5.81 -21.75
N LYS A 82 23.13 -6.95 -22.14
CA LYS A 82 23.81 -8.25 -22.00
C LYS A 82 24.95 -8.31 -23.02
N GLU A 83 26.17 -8.37 -22.56
CA GLU A 83 27.26 -8.81 -23.44
C GLU A 83 27.09 -10.30 -23.73
N LYS A 84 26.81 -10.62 -24.99
CA LYS A 84 26.51 -12.00 -25.45
C LYS A 84 27.67 -12.99 -25.19
N THR A 85 28.85 -12.49 -24.90
CA THR A 85 30.08 -13.28 -24.70
C THR A 85 30.43 -13.55 -23.23
N CYS A 86 29.75 -12.89 -22.26
CA CYS A 86 30.07 -13.08 -20.84
C CYS A 86 29.09 -14.03 -20.15
N ARG A 87 29.49 -15.29 -20.03
CA ARG A 87 28.74 -16.34 -19.34
C ARG A 87 28.44 -15.98 -17.87
N THR A 88 29.41 -15.35 -17.19
CA THR A 88 29.29 -14.97 -15.78
C THR A 88 28.23 -13.89 -15.57
N SER A 89 28.14 -12.88 -16.45
CA SER A 89 27.14 -11.80 -16.30
C SER A 89 25.70 -12.31 -16.49
N CYS A 90 25.49 -13.28 -17.39
CA CYS A 90 24.18 -13.87 -17.62
C CYS A 90 23.73 -14.71 -16.42
N THR A 91 24.63 -15.55 -15.89
CA THR A 91 24.35 -16.41 -14.72
C THR A 91 24.10 -15.58 -13.46
N HIS A 92 24.90 -14.53 -13.24
CA HIS A 92 24.72 -13.64 -12.08
C HIS A 92 23.38 -12.91 -12.14
N LYS A 93 23.00 -12.41 -13.31
CA LYS A 93 21.71 -11.71 -13.50
C LYS A 93 20.52 -12.63 -13.21
N GLU A 94 20.60 -13.90 -13.62
CA GLU A 94 19.54 -14.88 -13.37
C GLU A 94 19.45 -15.23 -11.87
N ALA A 95 20.57 -15.51 -11.22
CA ALA A 95 20.64 -15.76 -9.79
C ALA A 95 20.11 -14.57 -8.96
N MET A 96 20.44 -13.35 -9.36
CA MET A 96 19.91 -12.15 -8.70
C MET A 96 18.41 -12.00 -8.92
N ARG A 97 17.88 -12.35 -10.10
CA ARG A 97 16.44 -12.31 -10.37
C ARG A 97 15.69 -13.26 -9.44
N GLU A 98 16.14 -14.51 -9.34
CA GLU A 98 15.54 -15.51 -8.44
C GLU A 98 15.54 -15.02 -7.00
N LEU A 99 16.68 -14.50 -6.51
CA LEU A 99 16.80 -13.97 -5.16
C LEU A 99 15.81 -12.82 -4.90
N LEU A 100 15.67 -11.89 -5.85
CA LEU A 100 14.78 -10.76 -5.69
C LEU A 100 13.29 -11.15 -5.77
N GLU A 101 12.95 -12.13 -6.60
CA GLU A 101 11.60 -12.69 -6.65
C GLU A 101 11.25 -13.41 -5.34
N ASP A 102 12.17 -14.18 -4.76
CA ASP A 102 12.00 -14.82 -3.46
C ASP A 102 11.84 -13.78 -2.35
N THR A 103 12.65 -12.72 -2.37
CA THR A 103 12.58 -11.61 -1.42
C THR A 103 11.23 -10.88 -1.54
N GLN A 104 10.76 -10.64 -2.75
CA GLN A 104 9.45 -10.02 -2.99
C GLN A 104 8.32 -10.90 -2.42
N ARG A 105 8.37 -12.21 -2.66
CA ARG A 105 7.38 -13.16 -2.11
C ARG A 105 7.40 -13.19 -0.58
N ALA A 106 8.58 -13.19 0.03
CA ALA A 106 8.74 -13.15 1.49
C ALA A 106 8.17 -11.84 2.08
N PHE A 107 8.43 -10.72 1.43
CA PHE A 107 7.87 -9.41 1.79
C PHE A 107 6.34 -9.41 1.73
N GLU A 108 5.76 -9.87 0.63
CA GLU A 108 4.30 -9.94 0.47
C GLU A 108 3.65 -10.90 1.48
N THR A 109 4.28 -12.04 1.75
CA THR A 109 3.83 -12.99 2.79
C THR A 109 3.80 -12.31 4.15
N ARG A 110 4.84 -11.55 4.49
CA ARG A 110 4.90 -10.80 5.76
C ARG A 110 3.81 -9.75 5.86
N LEU A 111 3.54 -9.02 4.79
CA LEU A 111 2.43 -8.06 4.74
C LEU A 111 1.06 -8.74 4.90
N GLY A 112 0.90 -9.94 4.33
CA GLY A 112 -0.34 -10.73 4.46
C GLY A 112 -0.64 -11.18 5.89
N GLN A 113 0.40 -11.41 6.69
CA GLN A 113 0.29 -11.79 8.10
C GLN A 113 -0.07 -10.62 9.02
N ARG A 114 0.11 -9.37 8.57
CA ARG A 114 -0.14 -8.18 9.35
C ARG A 114 -1.48 -7.55 9.02
N LYS A 115 -2.18 -7.06 10.04
CA LYS A 115 -3.48 -6.42 9.91
C LYS A 115 -3.39 -4.90 10.06
N LEU A 116 -4.33 -4.20 9.42
CA LEU A 116 -4.44 -2.75 9.55
C LEU A 116 -4.67 -2.32 11.01
N SER A 117 -5.41 -3.13 11.78
CA SER A 117 -5.65 -2.86 13.21
C SER A 117 -4.36 -2.68 14.01
N GLU A 118 -3.32 -3.47 13.73
CA GLU A 118 -2.02 -3.34 14.39
C GLU A 118 -1.37 -1.97 14.13
N MET A 119 -1.54 -1.42 12.93
CA MET A 119 -1.03 -0.10 12.59
C MET A 119 -1.85 1.02 13.25
N VAL A 120 -3.16 0.83 13.36
CA VAL A 120 -4.05 1.77 14.05
C VAL A 120 -3.72 1.82 15.54
N GLU A 121 -3.57 0.67 16.20
CA GLU A 121 -3.18 0.58 17.61
C GLU A 121 -1.83 1.24 17.88
N LYS A 122 -0.84 0.98 17.02
CA LYS A 122 0.46 1.65 17.12
C LYS A 122 0.35 3.16 16.95
N ALA A 123 -0.42 3.65 15.99
CA ALA A 123 -0.61 5.07 15.79
C ALA A 123 -1.24 5.74 17.04
N ARG A 124 -2.18 5.06 17.69
CA ARG A 124 -2.81 5.53 18.92
C ARG A 124 -1.84 5.55 20.11
N SER A 125 -0.91 4.61 20.19
CA SER A 125 0.07 4.54 21.28
C SER A 125 1.12 5.66 21.23
N TYR A 126 1.26 6.36 20.11
CA TYR A 126 2.18 7.51 19.96
C TYR A 126 1.49 8.88 20.20
N LYS A 127 0.22 8.88 20.47
CA LYS A 127 -0.53 10.07 20.91
C LYS A 127 -0.44 10.19 22.42
#